data_c6377b1feb8584f3b8b28477776db450
#
_entry.id   c6377b1feb8584f3b8b28477776db450
#
_cell.length_a   1.000
_cell.length_b   1.000
_cell.length_c   1.000
_cell.angle_alpha   90.00
_cell.angle_beta   90.00
_cell.angle_gamma   90.00
#
_symmetry.space_group_name_H-M   'P 1'
#
loop_
_entity.id
_entity.type
_entity.pdbx_description
1 polymer ?
#
loop_
_entity_poly.entity_id
_entity_poly.type
_entity_poly.pdbx_seq_one_letter_code
_entity_poly.pdbx_strand_id
1 'polypeptide(L)'
;KIFNNKIFLINQDNRILCFSVDDGAKIWDVRTVASFIKSQSFLALAISKNGNVITLNSSGDLINTKSDNGRIFWNLNTIGSLFSHDTDFFTSSDIVIDGNDIIFSTSSTIFSIDLKSGYLNWKQDIGSKNNPIIDGNNIFLISDNGYFINLDKKSGKIIWSINILKVLKKKKQITQITGFIMGSGKVYVTTLNGYIIVCS
;
A
#
# COMPACT_ATOMS: atom_id res chain seq x y z
N LYS A 1 -6.55 9.61 -8.29
CA LYS A 1 -5.74 10.72 -7.72
C LYS A 1 -5.64 11.86 -8.73
N ILE A 2 -5.43 13.10 -8.25
CA ILE A 2 -5.35 14.31 -9.08
C ILE A 2 -3.98 14.96 -8.87
N PHE A 3 -3.36 15.41 -9.96
CA PHE A 3 -2.11 16.15 -9.94
C PHE A 3 -1.97 16.98 -11.24
N ASN A 4 -1.60 18.26 -11.13
CA ASN A 4 -1.39 19.18 -12.27
C ASN A 4 -2.52 19.12 -13.31
N ASN A 5 -3.76 19.32 -12.87
CA ASN A 5 -4.96 19.31 -13.70
C ASN A 5 -5.23 18.01 -14.46
N LYS A 6 -4.68 16.89 -13.96
CA LYS A 6 -4.86 15.56 -14.54
C LYS A 6 -5.40 14.59 -13.50
N ILE A 7 -6.26 13.68 -13.94
CA ILE A 7 -6.81 12.58 -13.13
C ILE A 7 -6.09 11.30 -13.54
N PHE A 8 -5.57 10.59 -12.54
CA PHE A 8 -4.91 9.29 -12.74
C PHE A 8 -5.70 8.20 -12.05
N LEU A 9 -5.86 7.10 -12.76
CA LEU A 9 -6.48 5.89 -12.23
C LEU A 9 -5.80 4.64 -12.82
N ILE A 10 -5.94 3.53 -12.11
CA ILE A 10 -5.61 2.20 -12.60
C ILE A 10 -6.91 1.39 -12.62
N ASN A 11 -7.19 0.71 -13.71
CA ASN A 11 -8.40 -0.09 -13.86
C ASN A 11 -8.14 -1.58 -13.59
N GLN A 12 -9.20 -2.38 -13.56
CA GLN A 12 -9.13 -3.82 -13.31
C GLN A 12 -8.39 -4.62 -14.39
N ASP A 13 -8.15 -4.03 -15.56
CA ASP A 13 -7.34 -4.63 -16.63
C ASP A 13 -5.85 -4.25 -16.50
N ASN A 14 -5.44 -3.72 -15.34
CA ASN A 14 -4.09 -3.25 -15.04
C ASN A 14 -3.61 -2.15 -16.01
N ARG A 15 -4.55 -1.34 -16.55
CA ARG A 15 -4.20 -0.18 -17.39
C ARG A 15 -4.13 1.06 -16.52
N ILE A 16 -3.05 1.82 -16.70
CA ILE A 16 -2.89 3.13 -16.06
C ILE A 16 -3.43 4.17 -17.04
N LEU A 17 -4.35 5.00 -16.58
CA LEU A 17 -5.09 5.95 -17.40
C LEU A 17 -4.92 7.37 -16.85
N CYS A 18 -4.77 8.33 -17.77
CA CYS A 18 -4.72 9.74 -17.45
C CYS A 18 -5.76 10.51 -18.25
N PHE A 19 -6.52 11.35 -17.54
CA PHE A 19 -7.56 12.21 -18.11
C PHE A 19 -7.33 13.65 -17.72
N SER A 20 -7.80 14.56 -18.55
CA SER A 20 -7.89 15.99 -18.24
C SER A 20 -8.99 16.22 -17.20
N VAL A 21 -8.73 17.12 -16.23
CA VAL A 21 -9.76 17.56 -15.28
C VAL A 21 -10.80 18.47 -15.96
N ASP A 22 -10.38 19.25 -16.98
CA ASP A 22 -11.22 20.29 -17.57
C ASP A 22 -12.36 19.73 -18.41
N ASP A 23 -12.08 18.69 -19.20
CA ASP A 23 -13.03 18.15 -20.18
C ASP A 23 -13.22 16.63 -20.10
N GLY A 24 -12.49 15.95 -19.22
CA GLY A 24 -12.51 14.49 -19.08
C GLY A 24 -11.87 13.75 -20.26
N ALA A 25 -11.23 14.44 -21.20
CA ALA A 25 -10.57 13.81 -22.33
C ALA A 25 -9.41 12.91 -21.88
N LYS A 26 -9.29 11.74 -22.50
CA LYS A 26 -8.15 10.86 -22.24
C LYS A 26 -6.88 11.42 -22.83
N ILE A 27 -5.86 11.67 -21.98
CA ILE A 27 -4.57 12.21 -22.40
C ILE A 27 -3.65 11.09 -22.83
N TRP A 28 -3.52 10.05 -22.01
CA TRP A 28 -2.72 8.86 -22.32
C TRP A 28 -3.24 7.63 -21.58
N ASP A 29 -2.86 6.46 -22.05
CA ASP A 29 -3.04 5.20 -21.33
C ASP A 29 -1.80 4.31 -21.51
N VAL A 30 -1.49 3.52 -20.47
CA VAL A 30 -0.38 2.56 -20.46
C VAL A 30 -0.93 1.19 -20.13
N ARG A 31 -0.65 0.24 -21.00
CA ARG A 31 -0.95 -1.18 -20.74
C ARG A 31 0.19 -1.77 -19.94
N THR A 32 -0.15 -2.43 -18.84
CA THR A 32 0.80 -3.22 -18.07
C THR A 32 0.49 -4.71 -18.25
N VAL A 33 1.14 -5.58 -17.49
CA VAL A 33 0.89 -7.02 -17.61
C VAL A 33 -0.57 -7.31 -17.31
N ALA A 34 -1.26 -7.95 -18.25
CA ALA A 34 -2.63 -8.38 -18.07
C ALA A 34 -2.69 -9.53 -17.05
N SER A 35 -3.58 -9.43 -16.08
CA SER A 35 -3.90 -10.53 -15.18
C SER A 35 -5.21 -11.16 -15.62
N PHE A 36 -5.23 -12.50 -15.63
CA PHE A 36 -6.48 -13.26 -15.80
C PHE A 36 -7.39 -13.12 -14.57
N ILE A 37 -6.80 -12.87 -13.40
CA ILE A 37 -7.50 -12.66 -12.14
C ILE A 37 -7.65 -11.16 -11.93
N LYS A 38 -8.87 -10.69 -11.95
CA LYS A 38 -9.20 -9.28 -11.71
C LYS A 38 -9.31 -9.05 -10.20
N SER A 39 -8.67 -7.99 -9.70
CA SER A 39 -8.82 -7.60 -8.31
C SER A 39 -10.27 -7.22 -8.02
N GLN A 40 -10.79 -7.69 -6.90
CA GLN A 40 -12.07 -7.24 -6.35
C GLN A 40 -11.93 -5.97 -5.50
N SER A 41 -10.70 -5.58 -5.18
CA SER A 41 -10.37 -4.38 -4.40
C SER A 41 -9.85 -3.27 -5.33
N PHE A 42 -9.89 -2.04 -4.84
CA PHE A 42 -9.25 -0.93 -5.52
C PHE A 42 -7.73 -1.18 -5.58
N LEU A 43 -7.16 -0.97 -6.76
CA LEU A 43 -5.73 -1.06 -6.96
C LEU A 43 -5.05 0.21 -6.39
N ALA A 44 -3.87 0.03 -5.79
CA ALA A 44 -3.18 1.12 -5.14
C ALA A 44 -2.52 2.07 -6.15
N LEU A 45 -2.67 3.38 -5.91
CA LEU A 45 -2.07 4.44 -6.71
C LEU A 45 -1.65 5.60 -5.82
N ALA A 46 -0.42 6.06 -5.96
CA ALA A 46 0.11 7.26 -5.33
C ALA A 46 0.80 8.17 -6.35
N ILE A 47 0.93 9.44 -6.02
CA ILE A 47 1.63 10.41 -6.86
C ILE A 47 2.67 11.12 -5.99
N SER A 48 3.93 11.13 -6.45
CA SER A 48 5.01 11.83 -5.79
C SER A 48 4.92 13.35 -6.03
N LYS A 49 5.58 14.12 -5.18
CA LYS A 49 5.67 15.59 -5.35
C LYS A 49 6.25 16.00 -6.71
N ASN A 50 7.07 15.17 -7.32
CA ASN A 50 7.70 15.43 -8.62
C ASN A 50 6.87 14.91 -9.81
N GLY A 51 5.65 14.45 -9.58
CA GLY A 51 4.75 13.97 -10.63
C GLY A 51 5.06 12.55 -11.12
N ASN A 52 5.71 11.72 -10.31
CA ASN A 52 5.78 10.30 -10.59
C ASN A 52 4.48 9.64 -10.14
N VAL A 53 3.85 8.89 -11.01
CA VAL A 53 2.65 8.10 -10.72
C VAL A 53 3.07 6.68 -10.43
N ILE A 54 2.87 6.24 -9.19
CA ILE A 54 3.22 4.91 -8.71
C ILE A 54 1.95 4.10 -8.61
N THR A 55 1.91 2.95 -9.28
CA THR A 55 0.76 2.04 -9.25
C THR A 55 1.20 0.63 -8.88
N LEU A 56 0.34 -0.07 -8.15
CA LEU A 56 0.51 -1.47 -7.82
C LEU A 56 -0.69 -2.23 -8.43
N ASN A 57 -0.41 -3.10 -9.38
CA ASN A 57 -1.44 -3.81 -10.12
C ASN A 57 -1.83 -5.16 -9.46
N SER A 58 -2.85 -5.83 -10.00
CA SER A 58 -3.33 -7.12 -9.48
C SER A 58 -2.37 -8.30 -9.70
N SER A 59 -1.31 -8.11 -10.49
CA SER A 59 -0.22 -9.08 -10.67
C SER A 59 0.96 -8.82 -9.73
N GLY A 60 0.82 -7.85 -8.79
CA GLY A 60 1.90 -7.48 -7.88
C GLY A 60 3.01 -6.66 -8.51
N ASP A 61 2.80 -6.09 -9.69
CA ASP A 61 3.79 -5.20 -10.31
C ASP A 61 3.64 -3.78 -9.76
N LEU A 62 4.69 -3.28 -9.14
CA LEU A 62 4.85 -1.89 -8.78
C LEU A 62 5.49 -1.14 -9.95
N ILE A 63 4.79 -0.14 -10.47
CA ILE A 63 5.18 0.56 -11.69
C ILE A 63 5.29 2.04 -11.42
N ASN A 64 6.39 2.65 -11.85
CA ASN A 64 6.60 4.09 -11.82
C ASN A 64 6.47 4.67 -13.23
N THR A 65 5.51 5.60 -13.41
CA THR A 65 5.27 6.28 -14.68
C THR A 65 5.36 7.79 -14.52
N LYS A 66 5.74 8.48 -15.60
CA LYS A 66 5.73 9.94 -15.67
C LYS A 66 4.29 10.44 -15.88
N SER A 67 3.85 11.41 -15.07
CA SER A 67 2.49 11.96 -15.15
C SER A 67 2.17 12.65 -16.48
N ASP A 68 3.16 13.18 -17.19
CA ASP A 68 2.93 13.96 -18.42
C ASP A 68 2.51 13.09 -19.60
N ASN A 69 3.13 11.92 -19.75
CA ASN A 69 3.01 11.12 -20.97
C ASN A 69 2.92 9.61 -20.75
N GLY A 70 2.87 9.15 -19.47
CA GLY A 70 2.76 7.73 -19.13
C GLY A 70 4.03 6.91 -19.37
N ARG A 71 5.19 7.55 -19.68
CA ARG A 71 6.45 6.81 -19.84
C ARG A 71 6.81 6.07 -18.58
N ILE A 72 7.03 4.76 -18.68
CA ILE A 72 7.49 3.93 -17.57
C ILE A 72 8.97 4.22 -17.32
N PHE A 73 9.30 4.53 -16.06
CA PHE A 73 10.67 4.68 -15.60
C PHE A 73 11.26 3.34 -15.20
N TRP A 74 10.49 2.59 -14.41
CA TRP A 74 10.85 1.25 -13.95
C TRP A 74 9.60 0.45 -13.56
N ASN A 75 9.77 -0.86 -13.50
CA ASN A 75 8.77 -1.84 -13.06
C ASN A 75 9.45 -2.86 -12.14
N LEU A 76 8.82 -3.18 -11.02
CA LEU A 76 9.29 -4.17 -10.05
C LEU A 76 8.14 -5.14 -9.73
N ASN A 77 8.34 -6.43 -9.96
CA ASN A 77 7.40 -7.44 -9.48
C ASN A 77 7.66 -7.75 -8.01
N THR A 78 6.63 -7.62 -7.17
CA THR A 78 6.71 -7.82 -5.71
C THR A 78 6.31 -9.22 -5.27
N ILE A 79 5.71 -10.01 -6.16
CA ILE A 79 5.38 -11.42 -5.92
C ILE A 79 6.61 -12.23 -6.33
N GLY A 80 7.51 -12.49 -5.37
CA GLY A 80 8.71 -13.28 -5.61
C GLY A 80 8.38 -14.73 -5.95
N SER A 81 8.85 -15.20 -7.11
CA SER A 81 8.86 -16.56 -7.66
C SER A 81 7.52 -17.17 -8.09
N LEU A 82 7.57 -17.82 -9.23
CA LEU A 82 6.54 -18.62 -9.90
C LEU A 82 5.98 -19.82 -9.08
N PHE A 83 6.33 -19.91 -7.80
CA PHE A 83 6.00 -21.03 -6.91
C PHE A 83 5.23 -20.62 -5.64
N SER A 84 4.79 -19.38 -5.52
CA SER A 84 3.81 -19.05 -4.47
C SER A 84 2.48 -19.69 -4.86
N HIS A 85 2.12 -20.76 -4.19
CA HIS A 85 0.80 -21.41 -4.29
C HIS A 85 -0.32 -20.57 -3.67
N ASP A 86 -0.11 -19.28 -3.47
CA ASP A 86 -1.13 -18.38 -2.97
C ASP A 86 -2.11 -18.09 -4.12
N THR A 87 -3.13 -18.96 -4.20
CA THR A 87 -4.36 -18.74 -4.96
C THR A 87 -5.17 -17.58 -4.40
N ASP A 88 -4.67 -16.90 -3.38
CA ASP A 88 -5.29 -15.74 -2.79
C ASP A 88 -5.16 -14.54 -3.72
N PHE A 89 -6.29 -13.88 -3.96
CA PHE A 89 -6.34 -12.64 -4.71
C PHE A 89 -5.33 -11.65 -4.14
N PHE A 90 -4.47 -11.10 -5.00
CA PHE A 90 -3.51 -10.10 -4.57
C PHE A 90 -4.21 -8.92 -3.88
N THR A 91 -3.85 -8.67 -2.64
CA THR A 91 -4.36 -7.55 -1.85
C THR A 91 -3.19 -6.77 -1.27
N SER A 92 -3.32 -5.44 -1.25
CA SER A 92 -2.32 -4.56 -0.70
C SER A 92 -2.97 -3.43 0.10
N SER A 93 -2.17 -2.76 0.91
CA SER A 93 -2.47 -1.43 1.43
C SER A 93 -2.40 -0.39 0.30
N ASP A 94 -2.81 0.85 0.58
CA ASP A 94 -2.42 1.97 -0.27
C ASP A 94 -0.89 2.16 -0.25
N ILE A 95 -0.40 2.84 -1.30
CA ILE A 95 1.00 3.24 -1.41
C ILE A 95 1.20 4.56 -0.67
N VAL A 96 2.18 4.60 0.22
CA VAL A 96 2.64 5.82 0.91
C VAL A 96 3.99 6.21 0.36
N ILE A 97 4.15 7.49 -0.05
CA ILE A 97 5.41 8.04 -0.52
C ILE A 97 5.90 9.06 0.50
N ASP A 98 7.08 8.83 1.07
CA ASP A 98 7.75 9.75 1.98
C ASP A 98 9.19 10.02 1.53
N GLY A 99 9.41 11.24 1.02
CA GLY A 99 10.69 11.61 0.40
C GLY A 99 10.98 10.77 -0.83
N ASN A 100 11.99 9.90 -0.74
CA ASN A 100 12.39 8.97 -1.81
C ASN A 100 11.96 7.53 -1.53
N ASP A 101 11.22 7.28 -0.45
CA ASP A 101 10.77 5.95 -0.06
C ASP A 101 9.33 5.72 -0.48
N ILE A 102 9.07 4.62 -1.16
CA ILE A 102 7.75 4.06 -1.43
C ILE A 102 7.52 2.95 -0.43
N ILE A 103 6.47 3.07 0.38
CA ILE A 103 6.14 2.10 1.42
C ILE A 103 4.73 1.61 1.20
N PHE A 104 4.55 0.30 1.16
CA PHE A 104 3.27 -0.38 1.09
C PHE A 104 3.39 -1.79 1.65
N SER A 105 2.25 -2.40 1.93
CA SER A 105 2.18 -3.75 2.47
C SER A 105 1.25 -4.60 1.60
N THR A 106 1.58 -5.87 1.48
CA THR A 106 0.72 -6.92 0.93
C THR A 106 0.12 -7.75 2.05
N SER A 107 -0.62 -8.81 1.74
CA SER A 107 -1.15 -9.75 2.75
C SER A 107 -0.06 -10.43 3.59
N SER A 108 1.17 -10.48 3.12
CA SER A 108 2.28 -11.20 3.80
C SER A 108 3.51 -10.36 4.08
N THR A 109 3.74 -9.26 3.34
CA THR A 109 5.03 -8.56 3.35
C THR A 109 4.85 -7.05 3.26
N ILE A 110 5.59 -6.29 4.06
CA ILE A 110 5.76 -4.84 3.88
C ILE A 110 7.08 -4.56 3.16
N PHE A 111 7.04 -3.59 2.25
CA PHE A 111 8.15 -3.21 1.39
C PHE A 111 8.52 -1.74 1.57
N SER A 112 9.80 -1.45 1.47
CA SER A 112 10.33 -0.11 1.19
C SER A 112 11.14 -0.16 -0.10
N ILE A 113 10.77 0.68 -1.06
CA ILE A 113 11.35 0.74 -2.41
C ILE A 113 11.86 2.16 -2.65
N ASP A 114 13.04 2.29 -3.26
CA ASP A 114 13.57 3.58 -3.68
C ASP A 114 12.76 4.11 -4.88
N LEU A 115 12.20 5.31 -4.75
CA LEU A 115 11.33 5.94 -5.76
C LEU A 115 12.04 6.17 -7.09
N LYS A 116 13.33 6.51 -7.07
CA LYS A 116 14.08 6.87 -8.28
C LYS A 116 14.51 5.64 -9.07
N SER A 117 15.07 4.67 -8.39
CA SER A 117 15.66 3.48 -9.00
C SER A 117 14.73 2.28 -9.11
N GLY A 118 13.69 2.21 -8.26
CA GLY A 118 12.85 1.03 -8.12
C GLY A 118 13.53 -0.11 -7.36
N TYR A 119 14.69 0.13 -6.74
CA TYR A 119 15.37 -0.91 -5.98
C TYR A 119 14.74 -1.11 -4.61
N LEU A 120 14.77 -2.36 -4.16
CA LEU A 120 14.33 -2.73 -2.82
C LEU A 120 15.29 -2.16 -1.78
N ASN A 121 14.82 -1.28 -0.89
CA ASN A 121 15.58 -0.85 0.27
C ASN A 121 15.57 -1.97 1.32
N TRP A 122 14.39 -2.43 1.68
CA TRP A 122 14.18 -3.55 2.60
C TRP A 122 12.76 -4.12 2.47
N LYS A 123 12.57 -5.32 3.00
CA LYS A 123 11.27 -5.95 3.19
C LYS A 123 11.20 -6.68 4.51
N GLN A 124 10.00 -6.85 5.06
CA GLN A 124 9.73 -7.65 6.25
C GLN A 124 8.49 -8.52 6.03
N ASP A 125 8.51 -9.73 6.56
CA ASP A 125 7.41 -10.69 6.45
C ASP A 125 6.30 -10.34 7.45
N ILE A 126 5.66 -9.19 7.21
CA ILE A 126 4.57 -8.64 8.00
C ILE A 126 3.48 -8.20 7.04
N GLY A 127 2.37 -8.93 7.03
CA GLY A 127 1.22 -8.61 6.20
C GLY A 127 0.26 -7.62 6.86
N SER A 128 -0.24 -6.69 6.08
CA SER A 128 -1.30 -5.76 6.49
C SER A 128 -2.06 -5.23 5.28
N LYS A 129 -3.38 -5.23 5.39
CA LYS A 129 -4.27 -4.54 4.43
C LYS A 129 -4.47 -3.07 4.80
N ASN A 130 -4.10 -2.68 6.02
CA ASN A 130 -4.21 -1.31 6.49
C ASN A 130 -3.01 -0.48 6.02
N ASN A 131 -3.26 0.79 5.76
CA ASN A 131 -2.22 1.71 5.29
C ASN A 131 -1.18 1.94 6.40
N PRO A 132 0.12 1.82 6.11
CA PRO A 132 1.15 2.20 7.05
C PRO A 132 1.11 3.70 7.31
N ILE A 133 1.38 4.12 8.53
CA ILE A 133 1.53 5.52 8.93
C ILE A 133 3.01 5.79 9.17
N ILE A 134 3.52 6.86 8.55
CA ILE A 134 4.91 7.28 8.70
C ILE A 134 4.94 8.52 9.57
N ASP A 135 5.76 8.48 10.63
CA ASP A 135 6.04 9.61 11.49
C ASP A 135 7.55 9.67 11.78
N GLY A 136 8.22 10.66 11.18
CA GLY A 136 9.67 10.79 11.24
C GLY A 136 10.41 9.54 10.74
N ASN A 137 11.15 8.90 11.62
CA ASN A 137 11.88 7.67 11.32
C ASN A 137 11.11 6.39 11.65
N ASN A 138 9.84 6.49 12.01
CA ASN A 138 9.01 5.38 12.41
C ASN A 138 7.98 5.06 11.35
N ILE A 139 7.72 3.78 11.14
CA ILE A 139 6.59 3.26 10.38
C ILE A 139 5.70 2.48 11.33
N PHE A 140 4.47 2.90 11.44
CA PHE A 140 3.45 2.22 12.22
C PHE A 140 2.51 1.45 11.31
N LEU A 141 2.28 0.19 11.63
CA LEU A 141 1.31 -0.64 10.93
C LEU A 141 0.60 -1.58 11.91
N ILE A 142 -0.56 -2.05 11.49
CA ILE A 142 -1.29 -3.08 12.22
C ILE A 142 -1.41 -4.29 11.29
N SER A 143 -0.79 -5.40 11.68
CA SER A 143 -0.85 -6.64 10.91
C SER A 143 -2.26 -7.23 10.93
N ASP A 144 -2.58 -8.06 9.94
CA ASP A 144 -3.86 -8.76 9.86
C ASP A 144 -4.12 -9.66 11.08
N ASN A 145 -3.07 -10.07 11.79
CA ASN A 145 -3.13 -10.84 13.03
C ASN A 145 -3.31 -9.98 14.31
N GLY A 146 -3.51 -8.66 14.16
CA GLY A 146 -3.79 -7.74 15.26
C GLY A 146 -2.57 -7.31 16.07
N TYR A 147 -1.39 -7.36 15.49
CA TYR A 147 -0.20 -6.77 16.09
C TYR A 147 -0.03 -5.32 15.62
N PHE A 148 0.01 -4.40 16.55
CA PHE A 148 0.46 -3.03 16.31
C PHE A 148 1.99 -3.01 16.38
N ILE A 149 2.63 -2.57 15.32
CA ILE A 149 4.06 -2.72 15.09
C ILE A 149 4.66 -1.37 14.74
N ASN A 150 5.80 -1.06 15.34
CA ASN A 150 6.66 0.05 14.96
C ASN A 150 7.93 -0.49 14.32
N LEU A 151 8.24 0.01 13.11
CA LEU A 151 9.46 -0.30 12.38
C LEU A 151 10.33 0.95 12.26
N ASP A 152 11.64 0.75 12.27
CA ASP A 152 12.59 1.76 11.82
C ASP A 152 12.50 1.94 10.31
N LYS A 153 12.20 3.14 9.85
CA LYS A 153 11.96 3.44 8.44
C LYS A 153 13.15 3.13 7.54
N LYS A 154 14.36 3.36 8.02
CA LYS A 154 15.58 3.20 7.23
C LYS A 154 15.95 1.73 7.02
N SER A 155 15.82 0.92 8.05
CA SER A 155 16.28 -0.47 8.04
C SER A 155 15.16 -1.51 7.95
N GLY A 156 13.90 -1.10 8.18
CA GLY A 156 12.77 -2.01 8.29
C GLY A 156 12.77 -2.87 9.56
N LYS A 157 13.70 -2.67 10.49
CA LYS A 157 13.78 -3.46 11.72
C LYS A 157 12.61 -3.15 12.64
N ILE A 158 12.05 -4.18 13.25
CA ILE A 158 10.99 -4.04 14.26
C ILE A 158 11.63 -3.40 15.51
N ILE A 159 11.11 -2.24 15.92
CA ILE A 159 11.48 -1.58 17.16
C ILE A 159 10.69 -2.21 18.31
N TRP A 160 9.37 -2.35 18.13
CA TRP A 160 8.49 -3.05 19.06
C TRP A 160 7.22 -3.56 18.35
N SER A 161 6.55 -4.51 19.00
CA SER A 161 5.32 -5.11 18.52
C SER A 161 4.42 -5.49 19.70
N ILE A 162 3.13 -5.12 19.63
CA ILE A 162 2.16 -5.35 20.70
C ILE A 162 0.88 -5.93 20.09
N ASN A 163 0.40 -7.04 20.63
CA ASN A 163 -0.88 -7.59 20.23
C ASN A 163 -2.03 -6.82 20.90
N ILE A 164 -2.71 -5.97 20.11
CA ILE A 164 -3.79 -5.11 20.60
C ILE A 164 -5.13 -5.85 20.77
N LEU A 165 -5.32 -6.98 20.10
CA LEU A 165 -6.55 -7.76 20.24
C LEU A 165 -6.64 -8.52 21.57
N LYS A 166 -5.51 -8.68 22.29
CA LYS A 166 -5.51 -9.27 23.64
C LYS A 166 -6.33 -8.48 24.66
N VAL A 167 -6.55 -7.19 24.42
CA VAL A 167 -7.38 -6.32 25.27
C VAL A 167 -8.86 -6.74 25.21
N LEU A 168 -9.26 -7.32 24.09
CA LEU A 168 -10.63 -7.83 23.91
C LEU A 168 -10.80 -9.19 24.60
N LYS A 169 -10.75 -9.21 25.93
CA LYS A 169 -10.73 -10.41 26.80
C LYS A 169 -11.91 -11.39 26.66
N LYS A 170 -12.92 -11.08 25.86
CA LYS A 170 -14.12 -11.94 25.74
C LYS A 170 -14.45 -12.11 24.25
N LYS A 171 -14.29 -13.33 23.80
CA LYS A 171 -14.86 -14.04 22.66
C LYS A 171 -13.82 -14.48 21.63
N LYS A 172 -13.86 -15.77 21.35
CA LYS A 172 -13.22 -16.50 20.24
C LYS A 172 -13.62 -16.01 18.82
N GLN A 173 -14.17 -14.80 18.67
CA GLN A 173 -14.44 -14.23 17.37
C GLN A 173 -13.18 -13.53 16.88
N ILE A 174 -12.62 -14.04 15.80
CA ILE A 174 -11.56 -13.36 15.04
C ILE A 174 -12.12 -12.00 14.65
N THR A 175 -11.60 -10.94 15.26
CA THR A 175 -12.01 -9.57 14.98
C THR A 175 -11.07 -9.01 13.93
N GLN A 176 -11.61 -8.70 12.75
CA GLN A 176 -10.85 -8.05 11.70
C GLN A 176 -10.71 -6.56 12.00
N ILE A 177 -9.49 -6.05 11.81
CA ILE A 177 -9.21 -4.61 11.89
C ILE A 177 -9.58 -3.98 10.57
N THR A 178 -10.35 -2.89 10.62
CA THR A 178 -10.86 -2.19 9.44
C THR A 178 -10.08 -0.91 9.14
N GLY A 179 -9.29 -0.43 10.09
CA GLY A 179 -8.45 0.74 9.91
C GLY A 179 -7.87 1.26 11.21
N PHE A 180 -6.91 2.17 11.11
CA PHE A 180 -6.38 2.88 12.26
C PHE A 180 -5.90 4.28 11.87
N ILE A 181 -5.88 5.17 12.85
CA ILE A 181 -5.33 6.53 12.71
C ILE A 181 -4.53 6.88 13.96
N MET A 182 -3.61 7.81 13.80
CA MET A 182 -2.83 8.37 14.90
C MET A 182 -3.16 9.84 15.09
N GLY A 183 -3.32 10.27 16.34
CA GLY A 183 -3.58 11.65 16.68
C GLY A 183 -3.49 11.91 18.17
N SER A 184 -3.02 13.09 18.56
CA SER A 184 -2.89 13.50 19.97
C SER A 184 -2.14 12.49 20.86
N GLY A 185 -1.05 11.90 20.34
CA GLY A 185 -0.26 10.91 21.06
C GLY A 185 -0.95 9.55 21.27
N LYS A 186 -2.05 9.29 20.57
CA LYS A 186 -2.82 8.05 20.68
C LYS A 186 -3.03 7.42 19.31
N VAL A 187 -3.26 6.11 19.32
CA VAL A 187 -3.66 5.33 18.16
C VAL A 187 -5.09 4.84 18.36
N TYR A 188 -5.94 5.11 17.39
CA TYR A 188 -7.33 4.69 17.37
C TYR A 188 -7.49 3.61 16.31
N VAL A 189 -7.94 2.43 16.71
CA VAL A 189 -8.09 1.27 15.85
C VAL A 189 -9.54 0.87 15.80
N THR A 190 -10.09 0.73 14.60
CA THR A 190 -11.47 0.28 14.37
C THR A 190 -11.51 -1.20 13.96
N THR A 191 -12.56 -1.88 14.34
CA THR A 191 -12.75 -3.30 14.04
C THR A 191 -14.09 -3.54 13.36
N LEU A 192 -14.19 -4.63 12.60
CA LEU A 192 -15.42 -5.02 11.89
C LEU A 192 -16.63 -5.16 12.82
N ASN A 193 -16.41 -5.55 14.07
CA ASN A 193 -17.46 -5.72 15.08
C ASN A 193 -17.85 -4.40 15.77
N GLY A 194 -17.40 -3.25 15.26
CA GLY A 194 -17.76 -1.92 15.78
C GLY A 194 -17.01 -1.48 17.03
N TYR A 195 -15.93 -2.15 17.44
CA TYR A 195 -15.10 -1.67 18.54
C TYR A 195 -14.13 -0.60 18.07
N ILE A 196 -13.85 0.35 18.97
CA ILE A 196 -12.75 1.29 18.86
C ILE A 196 -11.76 0.98 19.99
N ILE A 197 -10.55 0.60 19.63
CA ILE A 197 -9.45 0.34 20.58
C ILE A 197 -8.57 1.57 20.59
N VAL A 198 -8.28 2.11 21.77
CA VAL A 198 -7.38 3.26 21.93
C VAL A 198 -6.11 2.80 22.62
N CYS A 199 -4.98 3.04 21.99
CA CYS A 199 -3.65 2.78 22.51
C CYS A 199 -2.94 4.12 22.78
N SER A 200 -2.29 4.23 23.92
CA SER A 200 -1.49 5.40 24.35
C SER A 200 -0.03 5.00 24.50
#